data_90edbe5c71412f7db198e79c7155d905
#
_entry.id   90edbe5c71412f7db198e79c7155d905
#
_cell.length_a   1.000
_cell.length_b   1.000
_cell.length_c   1.000
_cell.angle_alpha   90.00
_cell.angle_beta   90.00
_cell.angle_gamma   90.00
#
_symmetry.space_group_name_H-M   'P 1'
#
loop_
_entity.id
_entity.type
_entity.pdbx_description
1 polymer ?
#
loop_
_entity_poly.entity_id
_entity_poly.type
_entity_poly.pdbx_seq_one_letter_code
_entity_poly.pdbx_strand_id
1 'polypeptide(L)'
;MAAVAATATPGTSVGEAHRLLREHGIHHLPVLDGDLLVGIVSQRDLLRAESDALPIRDAMSRMVFVLSPETPLSRAARIFRERRLPVLLVLEGRSLAGVLRAADVLETAWDRAKG
;
A
#
# COMPACT_ATOMS: atom_id res chain seq x y z
N MET A 1 11.32 6.42 -0.59
CA MET A 1 10.31 5.52 -1.17
C MET A 1 10.87 4.11 -1.17
N ALA A 2 10.08 3.16 -0.70
CA ALA A 2 10.49 1.76 -0.74
C ALA A 2 10.04 1.12 -2.06
N ALA A 3 10.80 0.15 -2.54
CA ALA A 3 10.40 -0.65 -3.69
C ALA A 3 9.17 -1.49 -3.33
N VAL A 4 8.39 -1.84 -4.34
CA VAL A 4 7.25 -2.73 -4.17
C VAL A 4 7.75 -4.16 -3.96
N ALA A 5 7.58 -4.69 -2.76
CA ALA A 5 8.10 -6.02 -2.42
C ALA A 5 7.25 -7.14 -3.03
N ALA A 6 5.94 -6.95 -3.09
CA ALA A 6 5.01 -7.93 -3.63
C ALA A 6 3.71 -7.26 -4.03
N THR A 7 3.02 -7.86 -4.99
CA THR A 7 1.67 -7.45 -5.41
C THR A 7 0.79 -8.70 -5.49
N ALA A 8 -0.51 -8.49 -5.58
CA ALA A 8 -1.47 -9.56 -5.74
C ALA A 8 -2.44 -9.22 -6.88
N THR A 9 -3.22 -10.18 -7.30
CA THR A 9 -4.30 -9.98 -8.28
C THR A 9 -5.64 -10.09 -7.57
N PRO A 10 -6.74 -9.59 -8.16
CA PRO A 10 -8.05 -9.67 -7.52
C PRO A 10 -8.47 -11.11 -7.19
N GLY A 11 -7.98 -12.09 -7.96
CA GLY A 11 -8.30 -13.50 -7.74
C GLY A 11 -7.38 -14.22 -6.75
N THR A 12 -6.31 -13.57 -6.28
CA THR A 12 -5.44 -14.16 -5.26
C THR A 12 -6.28 -14.49 -4.03
N SER A 13 -6.07 -15.69 -3.45
CA SER A 13 -6.82 -16.06 -2.26
C SER A 13 -6.34 -15.29 -1.04
N VAL A 14 -7.23 -15.15 -0.06
CA VAL A 14 -6.90 -14.54 1.23
C VAL A 14 -5.72 -15.26 1.88
N GLY A 15 -5.69 -16.60 1.84
CA GLY A 15 -4.58 -17.38 2.40
C GLY A 15 -3.26 -17.10 1.71
N GLU A 16 -3.25 -17.01 0.39
CA GLU A 16 -2.05 -16.67 -0.38
C GLU A 16 -1.57 -15.25 -0.07
N ALA A 17 -2.50 -14.31 0.05
CA ALA A 17 -2.16 -12.93 0.42
C ALA A 17 -1.53 -12.87 1.82
N HIS A 18 -2.07 -13.61 2.79
CA HIS A 18 -1.44 -13.74 4.12
C HIS A 18 0.00 -14.23 4.01
N ARG A 19 0.21 -15.25 3.19
CA ARG A 19 1.55 -15.82 2.98
C ARG A 19 2.50 -14.76 2.41
N LEU A 20 2.06 -13.99 1.42
CA LEU A 20 2.88 -12.95 0.81
C LEU A 20 3.24 -11.85 1.81
N LEU A 21 2.30 -11.43 2.65
CA LEU A 21 2.59 -10.44 3.68
C LEU A 21 3.66 -10.94 4.66
N ARG A 22 3.54 -12.19 5.10
CA ARG A 22 4.53 -12.78 6.03
C ARG A 22 5.90 -12.95 5.39
N GLU A 23 5.95 -13.48 4.18
CA GLU A 23 7.22 -13.72 3.49
C GLU A 23 8.01 -12.44 3.25
N HIS A 24 7.33 -11.35 2.94
CA HIS A 24 7.98 -10.08 2.63
C HIS A 24 8.04 -9.12 3.81
N GLY A 25 7.46 -9.49 4.95
CA GLY A 25 7.48 -8.64 6.14
C GLY A 25 6.75 -7.32 5.93
N ILE A 26 5.67 -7.34 5.19
CA ILE A 26 4.87 -6.15 4.86
C ILE A 26 3.45 -6.29 5.38
N HIS A 27 2.73 -5.16 5.48
CA HIS A 27 1.38 -5.12 6.02
C HIS A 27 0.32 -4.77 4.98
N HIS A 28 0.73 -4.45 3.77
CA HIS A 28 -0.15 -4.02 2.69
C HIS A 28 0.33 -4.62 1.37
N LEU A 29 -0.63 -5.05 0.55
CA LEU A 29 -0.37 -5.53 -0.81
C LEU A 29 -1.14 -4.67 -1.79
N PRO A 30 -0.46 -4.03 -2.74
CA PRO A 30 -1.16 -3.45 -3.89
C PRO A 30 -1.78 -4.57 -4.72
N VAL A 31 -2.97 -4.33 -5.24
CA VAL A 31 -3.69 -5.30 -6.06
C VAL A 31 -3.74 -4.78 -7.49
N LEU A 32 -3.18 -5.56 -8.40
CA LEU A 32 -3.09 -5.21 -9.82
C LEU A 32 -3.94 -6.17 -10.65
N ASP A 33 -4.68 -5.60 -11.60
CA ASP A 33 -5.35 -6.37 -12.64
C ASP A 33 -4.57 -6.11 -13.93
N GLY A 34 -3.73 -7.07 -14.32
CA GLY A 34 -2.71 -6.82 -15.31
C GLY A 34 -1.76 -5.74 -14.80
N ASP A 35 -1.64 -4.63 -15.51
CA ASP A 35 -0.82 -3.48 -15.09
C ASP A 35 -1.62 -2.42 -14.33
N LEU A 36 -2.92 -2.60 -14.19
CA LEU A 36 -3.80 -1.61 -13.60
C LEU A 36 -3.92 -1.81 -12.09
N LEU A 37 -3.58 -0.77 -11.33
CA LEU A 37 -3.81 -0.76 -9.88
C LEU A 37 -5.31 -0.65 -9.61
N VAL A 38 -5.89 -1.67 -8.99
CA VAL A 38 -7.33 -1.73 -8.73
C VAL A 38 -7.70 -1.68 -7.25
N GLY A 39 -6.72 -1.81 -6.37
CA GLY A 39 -6.99 -1.76 -4.94
C GLY A 39 -5.76 -1.99 -4.10
N ILE A 40 -6.00 -2.07 -2.80
CA ILE A 40 -4.98 -2.41 -1.81
C ILE A 40 -5.63 -3.28 -0.75
N VAL A 41 -4.90 -4.27 -0.26
CA VAL A 41 -5.38 -5.10 0.83
C VAL A 41 -4.39 -5.02 1.99
N SER A 42 -4.92 -4.85 3.20
CA SER A 42 -4.12 -4.80 4.42
C SER A 42 -4.21 -6.12 5.17
N GLN A 43 -3.27 -6.33 6.11
CA GLN A 43 -3.33 -7.47 7.02
C GLN A 43 -4.68 -7.48 7.76
N ARG A 44 -5.15 -6.31 8.18
CA ARG A 44 -6.45 -6.18 8.86
C ARG A 44 -7.61 -6.64 7.99
N ASP A 45 -7.59 -6.26 6.71
CA ASP A 45 -8.62 -6.69 5.76
C ASP A 45 -8.69 -8.21 5.65
N LEU A 46 -7.52 -8.84 5.59
CA LEU A 46 -7.44 -10.31 5.47
C LEU A 46 -7.93 -11.01 6.74
N LEU A 47 -7.65 -10.42 7.92
CA LEU A 47 -8.12 -10.99 9.19
C LEU A 47 -9.64 -10.95 9.33
N ARG A 48 -10.31 -10.03 8.64
CA ARG A 48 -11.76 -9.91 8.64
C ARG A 48 -12.44 -10.85 7.66
N ALA A 49 -11.68 -11.45 6.75
CA ALA A 49 -12.25 -12.34 5.75
C ALA A 49 -12.76 -13.63 6.40
N GLU A 50 -13.88 -14.13 5.91
CA GLU A 50 -14.53 -15.32 6.48
C GLU A 50 -13.80 -16.61 6.19
N SER A 51 -12.99 -16.66 5.13
CA SER A 51 -12.29 -17.86 4.71
C SER A 51 -11.03 -17.52 3.94
N ASP A 52 -9.99 -18.32 4.12
CA ASP A 52 -8.76 -18.21 3.36
C ASP A 52 -8.95 -18.54 1.87
N ALA A 53 -10.01 -19.21 1.52
CA ALA A 53 -10.31 -19.58 0.13
C ALA A 53 -10.92 -18.42 -0.68
N LEU A 54 -11.41 -17.38 -0.03
CA LEU A 54 -12.03 -16.24 -0.72
C LEU A 54 -10.98 -15.46 -1.51
N PRO A 55 -11.37 -14.89 -2.67
CA PRO A 55 -10.49 -14.01 -3.41
C PRO A 55 -10.37 -12.67 -2.70
N ILE A 56 -9.20 -12.04 -2.79
CA ILE A 56 -8.98 -10.78 -2.08
C ILE A 56 -9.79 -9.61 -2.63
N ARG A 57 -10.36 -9.72 -3.85
CA ARG A 57 -11.27 -8.67 -4.34
C ARG A 57 -12.47 -8.45 -3.41
N ASP A 58 -12.84 -9.46 -2.61
CA ASP A 58 -13.94 -9.34 -1.66
C ASP A 58 -13.50 -8.69 -0.33
N ALA A 59 -12.20 -8.59 -0.09
CA ALA A 59 -11.64 -8.03 1.14
C ALA A 59 -10.90 -6.71 0.93
N MET A 60 -10.42 -6.43 -0.28
CA MET A 60 -9.58 -5.26 -0.56
C MET A 60 -10.38 -3.95 -0.52
N SER A 61 -9.65 -2.84 -0.31
CA SER A 61 -10.19 -1.51 -0.53
C SER A 61 -9.94 -1.10 -1.96
N ARG A 62 -10.94 -0.52 -2.61
CA ARG A 62 -10.81 0.05 -3.96
C ARG A 62 -10.44 1.52 -3.92
N MET A 63 -10.52 2.14 -2.74
CA MET A 63 -10.10 3.53 -2.55
C MET A 63 -8.62 3.53 -2.23
N VAL A 64 -7.81 3.93 -3.21
CA VAL A 64 -6.35 3.96 -3.09
C VAL A 64 -5.89 5.40 -3.29
N PHE A 65 -5.08 5.90 -2.36
CA PHE A 65 -4.46 7.21 -2.49
C PHE A 65 -3.10 7.06 -3.14
N VAL A 66 -2.87 7.80 -4.21
CA VAL A 66 -1.65 7.68 -5.01
C VAL A 66 -0.96 9.03 -5.15
N LEU A 67 0.36 8.97 -5.31
CA LEU A 67 1.20 10.12 -5.57
C LEU A 67 2.01 9.86 -6.83
N SER A 68 2.54 10.94 -7.43
CA SER A 68 3.55 10.82 -8.48
C SER A 68 4.95 10.84 -7.87
N PRO A 69 5.98 10.38 -8.60
CA PRO A 69 7.35 10.45 -8.09
C PRO A 69 7.84 11.89 -7.83
N GLU A 70 7.22 12.88 -8.48
CA GLU A 70 7.58 14.28 -8.31
C GLU A 70 6.89 14.95 -7.12
N THR A 71 5.98 14.26 -6.44
CA THR A 71 5.28 14.83 -5.29
C THR A 71 6.28 15.18 -4.20
N PRO A 72 6.30 16.44 -3.72
CA PRO A 72 7.21 16.82 -2.64
C PRO A 72 6.93 16.03 -1.36
N LEU A 73 8.00 15.70 -0.62
CA LEU A 73 7.88 14.96 0.63
C LEU A 73 6.99 15.69 1.65
N SER A 74 7.04 17.02 1.66
CA SER A 74 6.19 17.84 2.53
C SER A 74 4.70 17.62 2.26
N ARG A 75 4.32 17.45 1.00
CA ARG A 75 2.93 17.17 0.63
C ARG A 75 2.52 15.78 1.07
N ALA A 76 3.39 14.79 0.86
CA ALA A 76 3.13 13.43 1.32
C ALA A 76 2.94 13.39 2.84
N ALA A 77 3.81 14.07 3.59
CA ALA A 77 3.69 14.16 5.05
C ALA A 77 2.36 14.80 5.48
N ARG A 78 1.94 15.85 4.78
CA ARG A 78 0.65 16.49 5.05
C ARG A 78 -0.51 15.53 4.83
N ILE A 79 -0.50 14.81 3.72
CA ILE A 79 -1.56 13.85 3.39
C ILE A 79 -1.64 12.77 4.47
N PHE A 80 -0.52 12.22 4.89
CA PHE A 80 -0.49 11.23 5.97
C PHE A 80 -1.10 11.76 7.27
N ARG A 81 -0.74 12.99 7.66
CA ARG A 81 -1.24 13.59 8.90
C ARG A 81 -2.74 13.89 8.83
N GLU A 82 -3.20 14.48 7.71
CA GLU A 82 -4.58 14.90 7.57
C GLU A 82 -5.54 13.74 7.37
N ARG A 83 -5.09 12.69 6.66
CA ARG A 83 -5.95 11.56 6.32
C ARG A 83 -5.69 10.31 7.15
N ARG A 84 -4.65 10.32 7.97
CA ARG A 84 -4.27 9.20 8.85
C ARG A 84 -4.15 7.87 8.10
N LEU A 85 -3.56 7.92 6.93
CA LEU A 85 -3.30 6.74 6.12
C LEU A 85 -2.00 6.07 6.57
N PRO A 86 -1.91 4.72 6.52
CA PRO A 86 -0.66 4.03 6.83
C PRO A 86 0.33 4.02 5.68
N VAL A 87 -0.15 4.04 4.44
CA VAL A 87 0.68 3.98 3.23
C VAL A 87 0.07 4.82 2.12
N LEU A 88 0.95 5.28 1.22
CA LEU A 88 0.58 5.90 -0.05
C LEU A 88 1.32 5.13 -1.14
N LEU A 89 0.66 4.92 -2.26
CA LEU A 89 1.28 4.28 -3.42
C LEU A 89 1.77 5.33 -4.39
N VAL A 90 2.91 5.06 -5.03
CA VAL A 90 3.51 5.98 -5.99
C VAL A 90 3.35 5.37 -7.38
N LEU A 91 2.66 6.10 -8.26
CA LEU A 91 2.48 5.71 -9.65
C LEU A 91 3.31 6.60 -10.55
N GLU A 92 4.03 6.00 -11.49
CA GLU A 92 4.69 6.70 -12.58
C GLU A 92 3.92 6.37 -13.84
N GLY A 93 3.12 7.33 -14.34
CA GLY A 93 2.15 7.04 -15.37
C GLY A 93 1.11 6.05 -14.83
N ARG A 94 1.05 4.85 -15.44
CA ARG A 94 0.15 3.77 -15.00
C ARG A 94 0.87 2.70 -14.19
N SER A 95 2.19 2.81 -14.06
CA SER A 95 2.99 1.79 -13.41
C SER A 95 3.16 2.07 -11.93
N LEU A 96 2.99 1.05 -11.13
CA LEU A 96 3.25 1.13 -9.69
C LEU A 96 4.77 1.20 -9.48
N ALA A 97 5.25 2.37 -9.02
CA ALA A 97 6.67 2.64 -8.88
C ALA A 97 7.20 2.38 -7.47
N GLY A 98 6.36 2.54 -6.46
CA GLY A 98 6.84 2.35 -5.10
C GLY A 98 5.74 2.52 -4.06
N VAL A 99 6.18 2.43 -2.80
CA VAL A 99 5.32 2.54 -1.62
C VAL A 99 5.96 3.53 -0.66
N LEU A 100 5.16 4.44 -0.12
CA LEU A 100 5.56 5.30 0.99
C LEU A 100 4.79 4.87 2.22
N ARG A 101 5.51 4.61 3.32
CA ARG A 101 4.89 4.31 4.59
C ARG A 101 4.86 5.57 5.45
N ALA A 102 3.76 5.77 6.18
CA ALA A 102 3.60 6.96 7.01
C ALA A 102 4.76 7.13 7.99
N ALA A 103 5.18 6.04 8.64
CA ALA A 103 6.28 6.08 9.61
C ALA A 103 7.57 6.63 9.00
N ASP A 104 7.92 6.18 7.79
CA ASP A 104 9.15 6.61 7.12
C ASP A 104 9.12 8.09 6.74
N VAL A 105 7.98 8.54 6.20
CA VAL A 105 7.83 9.92 5.73
C VAL A 105 7.76 10.90 6.91
N LEU A 106 6.98 10.59 7.93
CA LEU A 106 6.83 11.48 9.08
C LEU A 106 8.11 11.55 9.89
N GLU A 107 8.85 10.45 10.02
CA GLU A 107 10.15 10.43 10.69
C GLU A 107 11.16 11.32 9.94
N THR A 108 11.24 11.18 8.63
CA THR A 108 12.12 12.00 7.79
C THR A 108 11.77 13.48 7.90
N ALA A 109 10.48 13.82 7.85
CA ALA A 109 10.03 15.21 7.99
C ALA A 109 10.36 15.78 9.35
N TRP A 110 10.26 14.98 10.41
CA TRP A 110 10.64 15.38 11.76
C TRP A 110 12.14 15.66 11.87
N ASP A 111 12.97 14.79 11.32
CA ASP A 111 14.42 14.94 11.32
C ASP A 111 14.85 16.22 10.59
N ARG A 112 14.20 16.52 9.47
CA ARG A 112 14.46 17.77 8.73
C ARG A 112 14.08 19.01 9.54
N ALA A 113 12.97 18.94 10.28
CA ALA A 113 12.52 20.04 11.12
C ALA A 113 13.49 20.31 12.28
N LYS A 114 14.15 19.27 12.78
CA LYS A 114 15.14 19.39 13.83
C LYS A 114 16.50 19.88 13.33
N GLY A 115 16.84 19.54 12.10
CA GLY A 115 18.11 19.89 11.51
C GLY A 115 18.19 21.28 11.01
#